data_9fa15980c933033d44c47cba250e3074
#
_entry.id   9fa15980c933033d44c47cba250e3074
#
_cell.length_a   1.000
_cell.length_b   1.000
_cell.length_c   1.000
_cell.angle_alpha   90.00
_cell.angle_beta   90.00
_cell.angle_gamma   90.00
#
_symmetry.space_group_name_H-M   'P 1'
#
loop_
_entity.id
_entity.type
_entity.pdbx_description
1 polymer ?
#
loop_
_entity_poly.entity_id
_entity_poly.type
_entity_poly.pdbx_seq_one_letter_code
_entity_poly.pdbx_strand_id
1 'polypeptide(L)'
;MKQFIIEQEPDSKGMLTLGGKDFVYLIKVRRMREGEILPALLSQIGAIDMVIDSINTVKKTLRLKRLTAPLGVSELAAAACVPCADNKRSKRSTVSASDADSEVRKGFFGSATGATNQPSNRRTVPVSSAAPAAELILLQWVLKGSKTDAIIRQATEAGVRVVLPVIGEFSVAKKQNPAQLERFRRIIKEARQQSGSLIDTVVMEPAPLAAALTTLQALAPSARTVFAQCSEAAGESVGFHQLLAAQPSRIVLAIGAEGGISPAESAVLREAAFQTIHFPTNVLRAETAALYAIAAAQTIINEADQWQLPV
;
A
#
# COMPACT_ATOMS: atom_id res chain seq x y z
N MET A 1 -5.94 -5.20 -8.08
CA MET A 1 -5.56 -5.26 -9.50
C MET A 1 -4.33 -4.39 -9.69
N LYS A 2 -3.25 -4.86 -10.35
CA LYS A 2 -2.02 -4.05 -10.52
C LYS A 2 -2.27 -2.94 -11.54
N GLN A 3 -2.25 -1.69 -11.11
CA GLN A 3 -2.38 -0.53 -11.99
C GLN A 3 -1.02 -0.15 -12.60
N PHE A 4 -1.04 0.42 -13.78
CA PHE A 4 0.15 0.90 -14.47
C PHE A 4 0.21 2.43 -14.41
N ILE A 5 1.27 2.98 -13.83
CA ILE A 5 1.41 4.44 -13.70
C ILE A 5 1.93 5.02 -15.00
N ILE A 6 1.18 5.95 -15.56
CA ILE A 6 1.51 6.67 -16.79
C ILE A 6 1.71 8.14 -16.46
N GLU A 7 2.91 8.64 -16.75
CA GLU A 7 3.28 10.05 -16.51
C GLU A 7 2.83 10.98 -17.63
N GLN A 8 2.56 10.42 -18.82
CA GLN A 8 2.11 11.17 -19.99
C GLN A 8 0.58 11.23 -20.04
N GLU A 9 0.04 12.32 -20.53
CA GLU A 9 -1.40 12.46 -20.75
C GLU A 9 -1.81 11.98 -22.14
N PRO A 10 -3.01 11.40 -22.28
CA PRO A 10 -3.57 11.09 -23.59
C PRO A 10 -3.83 12.38 -24.39
N ASP A 11 -3.74 12.26 -25.69
CA ASP A 11 -4.10 13.35 -26.61
C ASP A 11 -5.62 13.67 -26.54
N SER A 12 -6.04 14.69 -27.30
CA SER A 12 -7.45 15.13 -27.37
C SER A 12 -8.40 14.03 -27.87
N LYS A 13 -7.90 12.96 -28.48
CA LYS A 13 -8.64 11.78 -28.94
C LYS A 13 -8.59 10.63 -27.94
N GLY A 14 -7.98 10.84 -26.77
CA GLY A 14 -7.80 9.80 -25.75
C GLY A 14 -6.75 8.75 -26.11
N MET A 15 -5.85 9.04 -27.06
CA MET A 15 -4.79 8.14 -27.48
C MET A 15 -3.48 8.49 -26.78
N LEU A 16 -2.71 7.45 -26.43
CA LEU A 16 -1.41 7.57 -25.81
C LEU A 16 -0.44 6.58 -26.45
N THR A 17 0.80 7.01 -26.68
CA THR A 17 1.86 6.13 -27.22
C THR A 17 2.93 5.93 -26.16
N LEU A 18 3.16 4.68 -25.76
CA LEU A 18 4.21 4.30 -24.82
C LEU A 18 5.35 3.61 -25.57
N GLY A 19 6.58 3.88 -25.13
CA GLY A 19 7.78 3.28 -25.69
C GLY A 19 8.83 2.95 -24.60
N GLY A 20 10.03 2.60 -25.03
CA GLY A 20 11.16 2.39 -24.12
C GLY A 20 10.93 1.32 -23.05
N LYS A 21 11.13 1.69 -21.79
CA LYS A 21 11.00 0.77 -20.63
C LYS A 21 9.58 0.29 -20.44
N ASP A 22 8.59 1.14 -20.66
CA ASP A 22 7.17 0.83 -20.48
C ASP A 22 6.69 -0.20 -21.51
N PHE A 23 7.11 -0.06 -22.77
CA PHE A 23 6.87 -1.07 -23.80
C PHE A 23 7.44 -2.43 -23.40
N VAL A 24 8.72 -2.45 -22.97
CA VAL A 24 9.37 -3.71 -22.56
C VAL A 24 8.63 -4.34 -21.38
N TYR A 25 8.24 -3.55 -20.39
CA TYR A 25 7.51 -4.06 -19.23
C TYR A 25 6.14 -4.64 -19.61
N LEU A 26 5.34 -3.89 -20.36
CA LEU A 26 3.99 -4.32 -20.71
C LEU A 26 4.00 -5.54 -21.65
N ILE A 27 4.89 -5.55 -22.65
CA ILE A 27 4.90 -6.61 -23.66
C ILE A 27 5.75 -7.82 -23.25
N LYS A 28 6.94 -7.61 -22.68
CA LYS A 28 7.84 -8.74 -22.35
C LYS A 28 7.59 -9.31 -20.95
N VAL A 29 7.27 -8.45 -19.97
CA VAL A 29 7.10 -8.89 -18.57
C VAL A 29 5.63 -9.26 -18.31
N ARG A 30 4.69 -8.35 -18.61
CA ARG A 30 3.25 -8.61 -18.42
C ARG A 30 2.62 -9.42 -19.54
N ARG A 31 3.30 -9.53 -20.70
CA ARG A 31 2.86 -10.28 -21.89
C ARG A 31 1.48 -9.86 -22.41
N MET A 32 1.21 -8.57 -22.31
CA MET A 32 -0.06 -8.02 -22.78
C MET A 32 -0.17 -8.02 -24.29
N ARG A 33 -1.40 -8.15 -24.78
CA ARG A 33 -1.74 -8.26 -26.21
C ARG A 33 -2.64 -7.11 -26.63
N GLU A 34 -2.77 -6.92 -27.95
CA GLU A 34 -3.74 -6.00 -28.52
C GLU A 34 -5.15 -6.38 -28.10
N GLY A 35 -5.98 -5.40 -27.80
CA GLY A 35 -7.34 -5.58 -27.29
C GLY A 35 -7.44 -5.78 -25.77
N GLU A 36 -6.34 -6.01 -25.05
CA GLU A 36 -6.38 -6.18 -23.60
C GLU A 36 -6.52 -4.83 -22.88
N ILE A 37 -7.26 -4.87 -21.77
CA ILE A 37 -7.47 -3.71 -20.92
C ILE A 37 -6.30 -3.56 -19.94
N LEU A 38 -5.72 -2.36 -19.94
CA LEU A 38 -4.68 -1.94 -19.02
C LEU A 38 -5.28 -0.98 -18.00
N PRO A 39 -5.49 -1.40 -16.74
CA PRO A 39 -5.80 -0.46 -15.66
C PRO A 39 -4.61 0.47 -15.45
N ALA A 40 -4.81 1.74 -15.72
CA ALA A 40 -3.78 2.76 -15.66
C ALA A 40 -4.11 3.83 -14.63
N LEU A 41 -3.07 4.41 -14.04
CA LEU A 41 -3.15 5.56 -13.17
C LEU A 41 -2.40 6.71 -13.82
N LEU A 42 -3.13 7.76 -14.21
CA LEU A 42 -2.56 8.99 -14.73
C LEU A 42 -2.43 10.02 -13.61
N SER A 43 -1.30 10.73 -13.60
CA SER A 43 -0.96 11.64 -12.48
C SER A 43 -1.99 12.73 -12.21
N GLN A 44 -2.68 13.23 -13.25
CA GLN A 44 -3.66 14.32 -13.10
C GLN A 44 -5.13 13.86 -13.22
N ILE A 45 -5.38 12.73 -13.88
CA ILE A 45 -6.73 12.26 -14.20
C ILE A 45 -7.19 11.17 -13.21
N GLY A 46 -6.26 10.51 -12.51
CA GLY A 46 -6.55 9.40 -11.62
C GLY A 46 -6.59 8.04 -12.34
N ALA A 47 -7.35 7.08 -11.76
CA ALA A 47 -7.47 5.73 -12.31
C ALA A 47 -8.38 5.73 -13.54
N ILE A 48 -7.88 5.16 -14.64
CA ILE A 48 -8.63 4.97 -15.89
C ILE A 48 -8.30 3.62 -16.50
N ASP A 49 -9.23 3.10 -17.27
CA ASP A 49 -8.99 1.91 -18.08
C ASP A 49 -8.59 2.33 -19.50
N MET A 50 -7.50 1.75 -19.97
CA MET A 50 -7.02 1.92 -21.34
C MET A 50 -6.99 0.57 -22.04
N VAL A 51 -7.30 0.55 -23.33
CA VAL A 51 -7.16 -0.65 -24.15
C VAL A 51 -5.91 -0.54 -25.01
N ILE A 52 -5.19 -1.64 -25.19
CA ILE A 52 -4.06 -1.70 -26.12
C ILE A 52 -4.62 -1.71 -27.54
N ASP A 53 -4.51 -0.61 -28.23
CA ASP A 53 -5.00 -0.40 -29.59
C ASP A 53 -4.09 -1.08 -30.63
N SER A 54 -2.78 -0.90 -30.51
CA SER A 54 -1.82 -1.55 -31.40
C SER A 54 -0.42 -1.66 -30.80
N ILE A 55 0.32 -2.70 -31.21
CA ILE A 55 1.68 -3.00 -30.78
C ILE A 55 2.63 -2.95 -31.97
N ASN A 56 3.58 -2.03 -31.97
CA ASN A 56 4.64 -1.96 -32.98
C ASN A 56 5.95 -2.53 -32.43
N THR A 57 6.27 -3.76 -32.77
CA THR A 57 7.47 -4.45 -32.31
C THR A 57 8.74 -3.92 -32.91
N VAL A 58 8.70 -3.36 -34.13
CA VAL A 58 9.86 -2.79 -34.83
C VAL A 58 10.27 -1.47 -34.19
N LYS A 59 9.32 -0.57 -33.96
CA LYS A 59 9.55 0.73 -33.30
C LYS A 59 9.58 0.61 -31.77
N LYS A 60 9.28 -0.56 -31.22
CA LYS A 60 9.15 -0.82 -29.77
C LYS A 60 8.21 0.19 -29.08
N THR A 61 7.05 0.40 -29.69
CA THR A 61 6.00 1.29 -29.18
C THR A 61 4.66 0.56 -29.11
N LEU A 62 3.80 0.96 -28.19
CA LEU A 62 2.42 0.52 -28.13
C LEU A 62 1.51 1.73 -28.05
N ARG A 63 0.35 1.67 -28.68
CA ARG A 63 -0.69 2.69 -28.63
C ARG A 63 -1.78 2.22 -27.67
N LEU A 64 -2.17 3.12 -26.79
CA LEU A 64 -3.27 2.91 -25.86
C LEU A 64 -4.39 3.86 -26.22
N LYS A 65 -5.64 3.40 -26.05
CA LYS A 65 -6.85 4.20 -26.24
C LYS A 65 -7.61 4.22 -24.92
N ARG A 66 -8.04 5.41 -24.49
CA ARG A 66 -8.88 5.57 -23.30
C ARG A 66 -10.26 4.97 -23.55
N LEU A 67 -10.74 4.18 -22.60
CA LEU A 67 -12.13 3.75 -22.56
C LEU A 67 -12.98 4.87 -21.97
N THR A 68 -13.95 5.37 -22.75
CA THR A 68 -14.77 6.53 -22.40
C THR A 68 -15.98 6.21 -21.52
N ALA A 69 -16.25 4.92 -21.25
CA ALA A 69 -17.28 4.49 -20.31
C ALA A 69 -16.68 3.48 -19.33
N PRO A 70 -17.04 3.51 -18.03
CA PRO A 70 -16.77 2.38 -17.17
C PRO A 70 -17.53 1.19 -17.73
N LEU A 71 -16.81 0.14 -18.11
CA LEU A 71 -17.45 -1.14 -18.47
C LEU A 71 -18.29 -1.60 -17.28
N GLY A 72 -19.57 -1.74 -17.47
CA GLY A 72 -20.45 -2.34 -16.49
C GLY A 72 -19.90 -3.71 -16.10
N VAL A 73 -20.06 -4.10 -14.85
CA VAL A 73 -19.53 -5.34 -14.25
C VAL A 73 -19.91 -6.60 -15.04
N SER A 74 -20.91 -6.52 -15.91
CA SER A 74 -21.38 -7.62 -16.80
C SER A 74 -20.49 -7.87 -18.02
N GLU A 75 -19.80 -6.86 -18.56
CA GLU A 75 -18.95 -7.04 -19.75
C GLU A 75 -17.54 -7.54 -19.42
N LEU A 76 -17.05 -7.28 -18.19
CA LEU A 76 -15.78 -7.83 -17.70
C LEU A 76 -15.82 -9.36 -17.51
N ALA A 77 -17.01 -9.92 -17.26
CA ALA A 77 -17.18 -11.38 -17.14
C ALA A 77 -17.15 -12.10 -18.51
N ALA A 78 -17.56 -11.43 -19.58
CA ALA A 78 -17.59 -12.01 -20.92
C ALA A 78 -16.20 -12.02 -21.61
N ALA A 79 -15.34 -11.05 -21.28
CA ALA A 79 -13.99 -10.97 -21.83
C ALA A 79 -12.98 -11.93 -21.16
N ALA A 80 -13.32 -12.51 -20.01
CA ALA A 80 -12.45 -13.43 -19.25
C ALA A 80 -12.67 -14.91 -19.58
N CYS A 81 -13.64 -15.24 -20.45
CA CYS A 81 -13.93 -16.62 -20.83
C CYS A 81 -13.33 -16.96 -22.20
N VAL A 82 -12.02 -17.21 -22.23
CA VAL A 82 -11.40 -17.93 -23.35
C VAL A 82 -11.62 -19.42 -23.07
N PRO A 83 -12.28 -20.20 -23.96
CA PRO A 83 -12.48 -21.63 -23.73
C PRO A 83 -11.11 -22.33 -23.75
N CYS A 84 -10.80 -23.06 -22.70
CA CYS A 84 -9.71 -24.01 -22.68
C CYS A 84 -10.00 -25.10 -23.74
N ALA A 85 -9.24 -25.06 -24.82
CA ALA A 85 -9.23 -26.12 -25.80
C ALA A 85 -8.66 -27.41 -25.21
N ASP A 86 -9.38 -28.48 -25.41
CA ASP A 86 -9.08 -29.88 -25.11
C ASP A 86 -7.62 -30.28 -25.27
N ASN A 87 -7.06 -30.85 -24.22
CA ASN A 87 -5.86 -31.68 -24.33
C ASN A 87 -6.20 -33.12 -23.91
N LYS A 88 -6.63 -33.91 -24.90
CA LYS A 88 -6.69 -35.37 -24.81
C LYS A 88 -5.29 -35.94 -24.92
N ARG A 89 -4.90 -36.73 -23.93
CA ARG A 89 -4.03 -37.92 -23.93
C ARG A 89 -3.36 -38.02 -22.55
N SER A 90 -3.29 -39.12 -21.86
CA SER A 90 -3.12 -40.52 -22.22
C SER A 90 -3.31 -41.39 -20.96
N LYS A 91 -3.85 -42.59 -21.19
CA LYS A 91 -4.01 -43.70 -20.26
C LYS A 91 -2.69 -44.24 -19.73
N ARG A 92 -2.73 -44.70 -18.49
CA ARG A 92 -2.12 -45.94 -17.90
C ARG A 92 -1.78 -45.67 -16.45
N SER A 93 -1.91 -46.52 -15.52
CA SER A 93 -2.31 -47.91 -15.32
C SER A 93 -2.41 -48.15 -13.80
N THR A 94 -3.34 -49.01 -13.44
CA THR A 94 -3.57 -49.60 -12.12
C THR A 94 -2.33 -50.30 -11.55
N VAL A 95 -2.07 -50.10 -10.24
CA VAL A 95 -1.47 -51.15 -9.38
C VAL A 95 -2.11 -51.10 -8.00
N SER A 96 -2.65 -52.19 -7.59
CA SER A 96 -3.20 -52.56 -6.31
C SER A 96 -2.11 -53.11 -5.40
N ALA A 97 -2.19 -52.91 -4.11
CA ALA A 97 -1.81 -53.77 -3.00
C ALA A 97 -2.01 -53.02 -1.70
N SER A 98 -2.99 -53.35 -0.86
CA SER A 98 -3.10 -54.38 0.14
C SER A 98 -2.30 -54.13 1.43
N ASP A 99 -3.12 -53.96 2.50
CA ASP A 99 -2.98 -54.43 3.88
C ASP A 99 -1.82 -53.98 4.76
N ALA A 100 -2.13 -53.33 5.84
CA ALA A 100 -2.05 -53.89 7.20
C ALA A 100 -2.17 -52.84 8.31
N ASP A 101 -3.16 -53.04 9.16
CA ASP A 101 -3.26 -52.90 10.62
C ASP A 101 -2.47 -51.82 11.39
N SER A 102 -3.16 -50.99 12.12
CA SER A 102 -3.50 -51.19 13.54
C SER A 102 -4.09 -49.94 14.21
N GLU A 103 -5.26 -50.09 14.71
CA GLU A 103 -5.86 -49.70 16.01
C GLU A 103 -5.40 -48.46 16.79
N VAL A 104 -6.49 -47.80 17.28
CA VAL A 104 -6.66 -47.11 18.59
C VAL A 104 -6.45 -45.60 18.59
N ARG A 105 -7.54 -44.82 18.50
CA ARG A 105 -8.17 -44.15 19.64
C ARG A 105 -9.47 -43.41 19.22
N LYS A 106 -10.54 -43.83 19.93
CA LYS A 106 -11.86 -43.18 19.96
C LYS A 106 -11.77 -41.80 20.63
N GLY A 107 -12.54 -40.85 20.09
CA GLY A 107 -12.84 -39.64 20.82
C GLY A 107 -13.62 -38.60 20.01
N PHE A 108 -14.95 -38.67 20.10
CA PHE A 108 -15.87 -37.53 19.98
C PHE A 108 -15.88 -36.69 18.70
N PHE A 109 -16.76 -37.03 17.77
CA PHE A 109 -17.44 -36.03 16.93
C PHE A 109 -18.90 -36.49 16.70
N GLY A 110 -19.81 -35.65 17.21
CA GLY A 110 -21.22 -35.80 17.01
C GLY A 110 -21.62 -35.57 15.56
N SER A 111 -22.55 -36.40 15.08
CA SER A 111 -23.15 -36.31 13.78
C SER A 111 -23.98 -35.02 13.64
N ALA A 112 -23.72 -34.19 12.68
CA ALA A 112 -24.63 -33.20 12.14
C ALA A 112 -24.86 -33.48 10.68
N THR A 113 -26.02 -33.93 10.37
CA THR A 113 -26.61 -34.19 9.06
C THR A 113 -26.82 -32.87 8.30
N GLY A 114 -26.46 -32.88 7.01
CA GLY A 114 -27.13 -32.11 5.98
C GLY A 114 -26.86 -30.61 5.95
N ALA A 115 -25.80 -30.17 5.29
CA ALA A 115 -25.73 -28.83 4.76
C ALA A 115 -25.42 -28.90 3.25
N THR A 116 -26.44 -28.55 2.48
CA THR A 116 -26.35 -28.30 1.05
C THR A 116 -25.30 -27.24 0.76
N ASN A 117 -24.31 -27.60 -0.06
CA ASN A 117 -23.31 -26.70 -0.61
C ASN A 117 -24.00 -25.67 -1.54
N GLN A 118 -24.42 -24.54 -0.99
CA GLN A 118 -24.62 -23.33 -1.77
C GLN A 118 -23.28 -22.63 -1.94
N PRO A 119 -22.91 -22.21 -3.17
CA PRO A 119 -21.71 -21.42 -3.37
C PRO A 119 -21.88 -20.11 -2.61
N SER A 120 -21.06 -19.92 -1.56
CA SER A 120 -21.00 -18.68 -0.83
C SER A 120 -20.71 -17.55 -1.81
N ASN A 121 -21.71 -16.70 -1.99
CA ASN A 121 -21.59 -15.44 -2.72
C ASN A 121 -20.57 -14.60 -1.97
N ARG A 122 -19.29 -14.73 -2.32
CA ARG A 122 -18.25 -13.81 -1.85
C ARG A 122 -18.64 -12.45 -2.41
N ARG A 123 -19.32 -11.65 -1.57
CA ARG A 123 -19.41 -10.22 -1.80
C ARG A 123 -17.97 -9.73 -1.95
N THR A 124 -17.56 -9.52 -3.18
CA THR A 124 -16.43 -8.65 -3.47
C THR A 124 -16.82 -7.28 -2.95
N VAL A 125 -16.30 -6.93 -1.79
CA VAL A 125 -16.40 -5.58 -1.27
C VAL A 125 -15.76 -4.71 -2.35
N PRO A 126 -16.48 -3.79 -2.99
CA PRO A 126 -15.86 -2.88 -3.93
C PRO A 126 -14.76 -2.16 -3.16
N VAL A 127 -13.51 -2.20 -3.68
CA VAL A 127 -12.45 -1.33 -3.18
C VAL A 127 -13.00 0.07 -3.37
N SER A 128 -13.42 0.69 -2.28
CA SER A 128 -13.98 2.03 -2.29
C SER A 128 -12.98 2.96 -2.98
N SER A 129 -13.39 3.58 -4.06
CA SER A 129 -12.66 4.67 -4.72
C SER A 129 -12.75 5.97 -3.89
N ALA A 130 -13.29 5.90 -2.67
CA ALA A 130 -13.35 7.00 -1.76
C ALA A 130 -11.93 7.41 -1.34
N ALA A 131 -11.68 8.71 -1.29
CA ALA A 131 -10.48 9.27 -0.68
C ALA A 131 -10.33 8.70 0.73
N PRO A 132 -9.08 8.47 1.22
CA PRO A 132 -8.88 7.94 2.56
C PRO A 132 -9.55 8.85 3.59
N ALA A 133 -10.15 8.25 4.61
CA ALA A 133 -10.84 8.97 5.66
C ALA A 133 -9.94 9.99 6.38
N ALA A 134 -8.63 9.73 6.44
CA ALA A 134 -7.61 10.66 6.93
C ALA A 134 -6.34 10.58 6.09
N GLU A 135 -5.67 11.72 5.92
CA GLU A 135 -4.38 11.81 5.27
C GLU A 135 -3.26 11.42 6.25
N LEU A 136 -2.37 10.51 5.84
CA LEU A 136 -1.24 10.06 6.65
C LEU A 136 0.06 10.74 6.23
N ILE A 137 0.78 11.30 7.21
CA ILE A 137 2.12 11.86 7.07
C ILE A 137 3.04 11.11 8.02
N LEU A 138 4.20 10.68 7.53
CA LEU A 138 5.20 9.95 8.30
C LEU A 138 6.47 10.80 8.49
N LEU A 139 6.76 11.21 9.73
CA LEU A 139 8.07 11.68 10.14
C LEU A 139 8.93 10.46 10.50
N GLN A 140 9.89 10.13 9.66
CA GLN A 140 10.72 8.94 9.83
C GLN A 140 12.17 9.32 10.06
N TRP A 141 12.74 8.98 11.22
CA TRP A 141 14.17 9.09 11.43
C TRP A 141 14.93 8.21 10.45
N VAL A 142 15.94 8.78 9.79
CA VAL A 142 16.71 8.08 8.77
C VAL A 142 17.43 6.89 9.37
N LEU A 143 17.24 5.72 8.78
CA LEU A 143 17.81 4.46 9.22
C LEU A 143 19.08 4.12 8.47
N LYS A 144 19.86 3.20 9.04
CA LYS A 144 21.06 2.66 8.41
C LYS A 144 20.73 1.75 7.22
N GLY A 145 21.49 1.91 6.14
CA GLY A 145 21.44 1.02 4.98
C GLY A 145 20.13 1.14 4.17
N SER A 146 19.60 0.01 3.73
CA SER A 146 18.39 -0.07 2.89
C SER A 146 17.06 -0.10 3.67
N LYS A 147 17.08 0.08 4.99
CA LYS A 147 15.87 0.02 5.81
C LYS A 147 14.91 1.17 5.50
N THR A 148 15.46 2.37 5.23
CA THR A 148 14.64 3.51 4.80
C THR A 148 13.91 3.23 3.48
N ASP A 149 14.54 2.50 2.55
CA ASP A 149 13.89 2.06 1.30
C ASP A 149 12.69 1.15 1.56
N ALA A 150 12.82 0.22 2.53
CA ALA A 150 11.74 -0.66 2.91
C ALA A 150 10.56 0.12 3.50
N ILE A 151 10.83 1.10 4.37
CA ILE A 151 9.80 1.96 4.94
C ILE A 151 9.08 2.77 3.86
N ILE A 152 9.82 3.39 2.94
CA ILE A 152 9.22 4.18 1.86
C ILE A 152 8.33 3.30 0.98
N ARG A 153 8.75 2.06 0.68
CA ARG A 153 7.92 1.10 -0.06
C ARG A 153 6.65 0.79 0.70
N GLN A 154 6.74 0.37 1.97
CA GLN A 154 5.60 0.00 2.81
C GLN A 154 4.65 1.18 3.04
N ALA A 155 5.19 2.37 3.32
CA ALA A 155 4.40 3.59 3.48
C ALA A 155 3.61 3.92 2.20
N THR A 156 4.24 3.75 1.03
CA THR A 156 3.58 3.95 -0.27
C THR A 156 2.48 2.93 -0.51
N GLU A 157 2.73 1.65 -0.24
CA GLU A 157 1.75 0.58 -0.38
C GLU A 157 0.55 0.80 0.55
N ALA A 158 0.82 1.29 1.75
CA ALA A 158 -0.19 1.65 2.75
C ALA A 158 -0.86 3.01 2.52
N GLY A 159 -0.51 3.76 1.48
CA GLY A 159 -1.17 5.01 1.14
C GLY A 159 -0.80 6.21 2.01
N VAL A 160 0.41 6.25 2.55
CA VAL A 160 0.96 7.44 3.20
C VAL A 160 1.15 8.55 2.16
N ARG A 161 0.64 9.76 2.44
CA ARG A 161 0.71 10.89 1.53
C ARG A 161 2.09 11.51 1.45
N VAL A 162 2.73 11.74 2.59
CA VAL A 162 4.04 12.39 2.66
C VAL A 162 4.94 11.62 3.62
N VAL A 163 6.19 11.39 3.21
CA VAL A 163 7.26 10.89 4.08
C VAL A 163 8.27 12.01 4.23
N LEU A 164 8.53 12.41 5.47
CA LEU A 164 9.51 13.41 5.90
C LEU A 164 10.67 12.67 6.59
N PRO A 165 11.78 12.40 5.91
CA PRO A 165 12.94 11.79 6.54
C PRO A 165 13.64 12.79 7.48
N VAL A 166 13.83 12.39 8.75
CA VAL A 166 14.45 13.24 9.79
C VAL A 166 15.86 12.76 10.07
N ILE A 167 16.83 13.68 10.01
CA ILE A 167 18.19 13.45 10.47
C ILE A 167 18.24 13.79 11.95
N GLY A 168 18.11 12.77 12.80
CA GLY A 168 18.10 12.93 14.24
C GLY A 168 19.44 12.62 14.90
N GLU A 169 19.46 12.73 16.23
CA GLU A 169 20.67 12.52 17.04
C GLU A 169 21.24 11.12 16.86
N PHE A 170 20.40 10.10 16.82
CA PHE A 170 20.77 8.70 16.65
C PHE A 170 20.79 8.24 15.18
N SER A 171 20.59 9.14 14.23
CA SER A 171 20.68 8.83 12.82
C SER A 171 22.15 8.66 12.38
N VAL A 172 22.44 7.55 11.72
CA VAL A 172 23.82 7.25 11.25
C VAL A 172 24.16 8.05 10.00
N ALA A 173 23.20 8.30 9.12
CA ALA A 173 23.40 9.04 7.87
C ALA A 173 23.17 10.53 8.09
N LYS A 174 24.26 11.30 8.14
CA LYS A 174 24.24 12.77 8.38
C LYS A 174 24.34 13.60 7.09
N LYS A 175 24.47 12.98 5.92
CA LYS A 175 24.62 13.70 4.63
C LYS A 175 23.54 13.31 3.66
N GLN A 176 22.97 14.31 2.98
CA GLN A 176 22.08 14.14 1.86
C GLN A 176 22.85 13.63 0.64
N ASN A 177 22.24 12.68 -0.07
CA ASN A 177 22.75 12.20 -1.35
C ASN A 177 21.67 12.40 -2.42
N PRO A 178 21.87 13.25 -3.43
CA PRO A 178 20.87 13.46 -4.50
C PRO A 178 20.42 12.16 -5.18
N ALA A 179 21.33 11.19 -5.32
CA ALA A 179 21.01 9.88 -5.89
C ALA A 179 20.01 9.10 -5.02
N GLN A 180 19.91 9.41 -3.74
CA GLN A 180 18.97 8.77 -2.82
C GLN A 180 17.52 9.19 -3.11
N LEU A 181 17.26 10.45 -3.41
CA LEU A 181 15.93 10.92 -3.79
C LEU A 181 15.42 10.26 -5.07
N GLU A 182 16.26 10.16 -6.08
CA GLU A 182 15.91 9.45 -7.32
C GLU A 182 15.61 7.97 -7.06
N ARG A 183 16.37 7.35 -6.16
CA ARG A 183 16.10 5.98 -5.72
C ARG A 183 14.73 5.88 -5.02
N PHE A 184 14.39 6.81 -4.12
CA PHE A 184 13.10 6.84 -3.43
C PHE A 184 11.93 7.03 -4.40
N ARG A 185 12.04 7.95 -5.36
CA ARG A 185 11.03 8.15 -6.41
C ARG A 185 10.76 6.87 -7.20
N ARG A 186 11.81 6.14 -7.54
CA ARG A 186 11.68 4.85 -8.23
C ARG A 186 10.97 3.81 -7.36
N ILE A 187 11.33 3.72 -6.07
CA ILE A 187 10.68 2.80 -5.12
C ILE A 187 9.20 3.13 -4.98
N ILE A 188 8.84 4.40 -4.87
CA ILE A 188 7.45 4.86 -4.80
C ILE A 188 6.69 4.45 -6.07
N LYS A 189 7.25 4.70 -7.25
CA LYS A 189 6.61 4.31 -8.51
C LYS A 189 6.36 2.81 -8.58
N GLU A 190 7.36 1.99 -8.23
CA GLU A 190 7.25 0.52 -8.20
C GLU A 190 6.19 0.06 -7.18
N ALA A 191 6.19 0.64 -5.97
CA ALA A 191 5.25 0.30 -4.91
C ALA A 191 3.80 0.65 -5.28
N ARG A 192 3.57 1.84 -5.85
CA ARG A 192 2.25 2.26 -6.35
C ARG A 192 1.74 1.33 -7.46
N GLN A 193 2.59 0.97 -8.41
CA GLN A 193 2.23 0.03 -9.48
C GLN A 193 1.86 -1.36 -8.93
N GLN A 194 2.55 -1.78 -7.87
CA GLN A 194 2.31 -3.09 -7.24
C GLN A 194 1.04 -3.11 -6.39
N SER A 195 0.84 -2.08 -5.55
CA SER A 195 -0.29 -1.99 -4.62
C SER A 195 -1.57 -1.50 -5.26
N GLY A 196 -1.46 -0.72 -6.35
CA GLY A 196 -2.59 -0.01 -6.93
C GLY A 196 -2.99 1.23 -6.12
N SER A 197 -2.11 1.74 -5.25
CA SER A 197 -2.38 2.93 -4.44
C SER A 197 -2.68 4.14 -5.33
N LEU A 198 -3.83 4.78 -5.09
CA LEU A 198 -4.24 6.03 -5.73
C LEU A 198 -3.52 7.24 -5.11
N ILE A 199 -2.95 7.06 -3.93
CA ILE A 199 -2.24 8.13 -3.22
C ILE A 199 -0.89 8.39 -3.90
N ASP A 200 -0.66 9.64 -4.26
CA ASP A 200 0.63 10.10 -4.77
C ASP A 200 1.57 10.39 -3.61
N THR A 201 2.27 9.37 -3.17
CA THR A 201 3.23 9.48 -2.07
C THR A 201 4.40 10.36 -2.47
N VAL A 202 4.67 11.38 -1.67
CA VAL A 202 5.82 12.27 -1.84
C VAL A 202 6.84 12.00 -0.75
N VAL A 203 8.11 11.83 -1.11
CA VAL A 203 9.22 11.79 -0.16
C VAL A 203 9.97 13.11 -0.23
N MET A 204 10.10 13.75 0.92
CA MET A 204 10.84 15.01 1.07
C MET A 204 12.35 14.75 1.23
N GLU A 205 13.15 15.78 1.08
CA GLU A 205 14.58 15.68 1.39
C GLU A 205 14.80 15.46 2.89
N PRO A 206 15.78 14.59 3.27
CA PRO A 206 16.14 14.42 4.65
C PRO A 206 16.60 15.73 5.28
N ALA A 207 16.03 16.09 6.42
CA ALA A 207 16.30 17.35 7.10
C ALA A 207 16.43 17.17 8.61
N PRO A 208 17.11 18.07 9.34
CA PRO A 208 17.07 18.13 10.81
C PRO A 208 15.63 18.30 11.31
N LEU A 209 15.34 17.83 12.54
CA LEU A 209 13.99 17.86 13.12
C LEU A 209 13.33 19.23 13.02
N ALA A 210 14.03 20.31 13.37
CA ALA A 210 13.48 21.67 13.32
C ALA A 210 13.00 22.07 11.92
N ALA A 211 13.80 21.75 10.88
CA ALA A 211 13.42 22.02 9.49
C ALA A 211 12.26 21.12 9.01
N ALA A 212 12.25 19.86 9.43
CA ALA A 212 11.14 18.95 9.15
C ALA A 212 9.82 19.43 9.77
N LEU A 213 9.85 19.95 11.01
CA LEU A 213 8.68 20.54 11.66
C LEU A 213 8.20 21.82 10.96
N THR A 214 9.12 22.70 10.50
CA THR A 214 8.75 23.86 9.69
C THR A 214 8.03 23.43 8.38
N THR A 215 8.58 22.42 7.70
CA THR A 215 7.95 21.86 6.50
C THR A 215 6.58 21.27 6.81
N LEU A 216 6.47 20.56 7.93
CA LEU A 216 5.21 19.98 8.38
C LEU A 216 4.13 21.03 8.66
N GLN A 217 4.48 22.14 9.29
CA GLN A 217 3.57 23.27 9.55
C GLN A 217 3.03 23.86 8.23
N ALA A 218 3.88 23.98 7.21
CA ALA A 218 3.46 24.45 5.88
C ALA A 218 2.51 23.47 5.18
N LEU A 219 2.74 22.15 5.36
CA LEU A 219 1.88 21.10 4.77
C LEU A 219 0.55 20.94 5.51
N ALA A 220 0.48 21.29 6.78
CA ALA A 220 -0.61 20.95 7.68
C ALA A 220 -1.27 22.15 8.38
N PRO A 221 -1.78 23.13 7.64
CA PRO A 221 -2.45 24.28 8.28
C PRO A 221 -3.83 23.93 8.88
N SER A 222 -4.23 22.68 8.90
CA SER A 222 -5.60 22.26 9.24
C SER A 222 -5.80 22.04 10.74
N ALA A 223 -6.92 22.53 11.25
CA ALA A 223 -7.35 22.41 12.65
C ALA A 223 -7.64 20.97 13.11
N ARG A 224 -7.71 19.99 12.21
CA ARG A 224 -8.03 18.58 12.53
C ARG A 224 -6.85 17.63 12.28
N THR A 225 -5.65 18.09 12.66
CA THR A 225 -4.44 17.27 12.56
C THR A 225 -4.09 16.69 13.93
N VAL A 226 -3.85 15.37 13.97
CA VAL A 226 -3.32 14.67 15.14
C VAL A 226 -1.84 14.37 14.92
N PHE A 227 -1.03 14.65 15.94
CA PHE A 227 0.40 14.41 15.94
C PHE A 227 0.73 13.35 16.99
N ALA A 228 1.35 12.24 16.58
CA ALA A 228 1.71 11.14 17.44
C ALA A 228 3.19 10.78 17.29
N GLN A 229 3.92 10.63 18.39
CA GLN A 229 5.26 10.06 18.45
C GLN A 229 5.22 8.68 19.09
N CYS A 230 5.82 7.69 18.45
CA CYS A 230 5.91 6.34 19.00
C CYS A 230 7.05 6.24 20.00
N SER A 231 6.75 5.68 21.20
CA SER A 231 7.71 5.38 22.25
C SER A 231 7.75 3.89 22.56
N GLU A 232 8.94 3.38 22.83
CA GLU A 232 9.13 2.00 23.32
C GLU A 232 8.68 1.85 24.79
N ALA A 233 8.71 2.95 25.57
CA ALA A 233 8.31 2.96 26.96
C ALA A 233 6.85 3.40 27.11
N ALA A 234 6.12 2.70 27.98
CA ALA A 234 4.71 3.01 28.27
C ALA A 234 4.50 4.34 29.02
N GLY A 235 5.49 4.93 29.65
CA GLY A 235 5.49 6.20 30.37
C GLY A 235 4.19 7.02 30.33
N GLU A 236 4.30 8.30 30.10
CA GLU A 236 3.16 9.20 29.85
C GLU A 236 2.64 9.05 28.42
N SER A 237 2.03 7.92 28.10
CA SER A 237 1.45 7.65 26.78
C SER A 237 -0.08 7.74 26.81
N VAL A 238 -0.67 8.23 25.71
CA VAL A 238 -2.11 8.19 25.48
C VAL A 238 -2.47 6.99 24.64
N GLY A 239 -3.68 6.46 24.83
CA GLY A 239 -4.20 5.39 23.98
C GLY A 239 -4.35 5.88 22.53
N PHE A 240 -3.79 5.16 21.58
CA PHE A 240 -3.82 5.60 20.17
C PHE A 240 -5.27 5.70 19.64
N HIS A 241 -6.13 4.77 20.05
CA HIS A 241 -7.56 4.83 19.74
C HIS A 241 -8.21 6.11 20.31
N GLN A 242 -7.90 6.47 21.55
CA GLN A 242 -8.45 7.70 22.17
C GLN A 242 -7.98 8.96 21.43
N LEU A 243 -6.73 8.98 21.01
CA LEU A 243 -6.16 10.08 20.25
C LEU A 243 -6.83 10.28 18.89
N LEU A 244 -7.27 9.19 18.26
CA LEU A 244 -7.92 9.20 16.96
C LEU A 244 -9.46 9.23 17.03
N ALA A 245 -10.06 9.17 18.22
CA ALA A 245 -11.52 9.14 18.40
C ALA A 245 -12.25 10.36 17.81
N ALA A 246 -11.58 11.51 17.74
CA ALA A 246 -12.13 12.72 17.13
C ALA A 246 -12.18 12.66 15.57
N GLN A 247 -11.83 11.56 14.95
CA GLN A 247 -11.77 11.36 13.51
C GLN A 247 -11.02 12.51 12.80
N PRO A 248 -9.72 12.63 13.02
CA PRO A 248 -8.93 13.68 12.40
C PRO A 248 -8.91 13.53 10.87
N SER A 249 -8.82 14.64 10.15
CA SER A 249 -8.61 14.63 8.70
C SER A 249 -7.17 14.34 8.31
N ARG A 250 -6.24 14.45 9.26
CA ARG A 250 -4.81 14.21 9.05
C ARG A 250 -4.17 13.64 10.30
N ILE A 251 -3.27 12.66 10.09
CA ILE A 251 -2.50 12.03 11.15
C ILE A 251 -1.02 12.12 10.79
N VAL A 252 -0.23 12.64 11.70
CA VAL A 252 1.23 12.70 11.59
C VAL A 252 1.84 11.73 12.58
N LEU A 253 2.62 10.77 12.06
CA LEU A 253 3.29 9.74 12.85
C LEU A 253 4.80 10.02 12.88
N ALA A 254 5.40 10.16 14.05
CA ALA A 254 6.84 10.27 14.23
C ALA A 254 7.41 8.94 14.73
N ILE A 255 8.33 8.36 13.96
CA ILE A 255 8.95 7.07 14.22
C ILE A 255 10.47 7.23 14.26
N GLY A 256 11.07 6.87 15.38
CA GLY A 256 12.50 7.00 15.62
C GLY A 256 13.38 6.08 14.77
N ALA A 257 14.69 6.29 14.85
CA ALA A 257 15.70 5.38 14.31
C ALA A 257 15.83 4.12 15.19
N GLU A 258 16.87 3.30 14.95
CA GLU A 258 17.15 2.10 15.76
C GLU A 258 17.43 2.41 17.24
N GLY A 259 17.89 3.61 17.53
CA GLY A 259 18.06 4.10 18.91
C GLY A 259 16.86 4.88 19.46
N GLY A 260 15.73 4.85 18.76
CA GLY A 260 14.54 5.62 19.11
C GLY A 260 14.62 7.10 18.76
N ILE A 261 13.78 7.88 19.42
CA ILE A 261 13.78 9.34 19.41
C ILE A 261 14.49 9.79 20.71
N SER A 262 15.47 10.68 20.62
CA SER A 262 16.18 11.11 21.82
C SER A 262 15.27 11.90 22.76
N PRO A 263 15.60 11.98 24.09
CA PRO A 263 14.82 12.75 25.03
C PRO A 263 14.68 14.23 24.63
N ALA A 264 15.74 14.81 24.08
CA ALA A 264 15.74 16.18 23.58
C ALA A 264 14.80 16.36 22.38
N GLU A 265 14.87 15.46 21.41
CA GLU A 265 13.97 15.46 20.25
C GLU A 265 12.51 15.21 20.65
N SER A 266 12.28 14.31 21.60
CA SER A 266 10.94 14.07 22.15
C SER A 266 10.37 15.30 22.87
N ALA A 267 11.20 16.10 23.54
CA ALA A 267 10.77 17.36 24.14
C ALA A 267 10.33 18.36 23.06
N VAL A 268 11.14 18.52 22.00
CA VAL A 268 10.79 19.37 20.84
C VAL A 268 9.49 18.91 20.15
N LEU A 269 9.29 17.61 20.01
CA LEU A 269 8.04 17.07 19.46
C LEU A 269 6.84 17.38 20.36
N ARG A 270 6.97 17.27 21.67
CA ARG A 270 5.90 17.63 22.62
C ARG A 270 5.53 19.10 22.53
N GLU A 271 6.53 20.00 22.43
CA GLU A 271 6.29 21.41 22.17
C GLU A 271 5.57 21.67 20.85
N ALA A 272 5.81 20.83 19.86
CA ALA A 272 5.09 20.82 18.58
C ALA A 272 3.76 20.03 18.62
N ALA A 273 3.18 19.82 19.82
CA ALA A 273 1.90 19.15 20.07
C ALA A 273 1.85 17.65 19.73
N PHE A 274 2.97 16.97 19.59
CA PHE A 274 2.97 15.52 19.45
C PHE A 274 2.63 14.85 20.78
N GLN A 275 1.63 13.97 20.75
CA GLN A 275 1.28 13.10 21.86
C GLN A 275 2.12 11.82 21.80
N THR A 276 2.59 11.36 22.94
CA THR A 276 3.30 10.09 23.02
C THR A 276 2.30 8.94 22.96
N ILE A 277 2.51 8.00 22.06
CA ILE A 277 1.77 6.74 21.99
C ILE A 277 2.70 5.57 22.23
N HIS A 278 2.18 4.53 22.86
CA HIS A 278 2.88 3.28 23.10
C HIS A 278 2.03 2.11 22.64
N PHE A 279 2.62 1.18 21.92
CA PHE A 279 1.97 -0.06 21.56
C PHE A 279 2.40 -1.15 22.57
N PRO A 280 1.46 -1.77 23.30
CA PRO A 280 1.76 -2.81 24.30
C PRO A 280 2.15 -4.12 23.61
N THR A 281 3.30 -4.11 22.98
CA THR A 281 3.87 -5.25 22.23
C THR A 281 5.38 -5.34 22.53
N ASN A 282 6.07 -6.31 21.92
CA ASN A 282 7.52 -6.39 21.98
C ASN A 282 8.15 -5.14 21.35
N VAL A 283 9.41 -4.86 21.71
CA VAL A 283 10.18 -3.80 21.06
C VAL A 283 10.28 -4.10 19.57
N LEU A 284 9.68 -3.23 18.75
CA LEU A 284 9.64 -3.36 17.31
C LEU A 284 10.89 -2.71 16.70
N ARG A 285 11.42 -3.30 15.65
CA ARG A 285 12.41 -2.61 14.83
C ARG A 285 11.77 -1.39 14.17
N ALA A 286 12.56 -0.34 13.90
CA ALA A 286 12.04 0.92 13.36
C ALA A 286 11.19 0.72 12.08
N GLU A 287 11.63 -0.16 11.17
CA GLU A 287 10.85 -0.49 9.96
C GLU A 287 9.52 -1.20 10.27
N THR A 288 9.49 -2.02 11.29
CA THR A 288 8.26 -2.69 11.75
C THR A 288 7.37 -1.72 12.50
N ALA A 289 7.92 -0.85 13.35
CA ALA A 289 7.19 0.15 14.09
C ALA A 289 6.46 1.14 13.16
N ALA A 290 7.14 1.57 12.08
CA ALA A 290 6.53 2.43 11.07
C ALA A 290 5.31 1.78 10.42
N LEU A 291 5.44 0.55 9.91
CA LEU A 291 4.33 -0.16 9.29
C LEU A 291 3.20 -0.44 10.30
N TYR A 292 3.55 -0.85 11.53
CA TYR A 292 2.58 -1.14 12.58
C TYR A 292 1.77 0.10 12.95
N ALA A 293 2.42 1.26 13.14
CA ALA A 293 1.75 2.51 13.46
C ALA A 293 0.83 2.99 12.32
N ILE A 294 1.28 2.88 11.07
CA ILE A 294 0.46 3.20 9.88
C ILE A 294 -0.77 2.30 9.82
N ALA A 295 -0.59 0.98 9.95
CA ALA A 295 -1.70 0.03 9.90
C ALA A 295 -2.68 0.25 11.06
N ALA A 296 -2.20 0.49 12.27
CA ALA A 296 -3.04 0.80 13.43
C ALA A 296 -3.86 2.08 13.21
N ALA A 297 -3.24 3.15 12.71
CA ALA A 297 -3.94 4.39 12.38
C ALA A 297 -5.06 4.16 11.37
N GLN A 298 -4.76 3.44 10.28
CA GLN A 298 -5.74 3.15 9.23
C GLN A 298 -6.88 2.29 9.73
N THR A 299 -6.59 1.24 10.50
CA THR A 299 -7.62 0.37 11.08
C THR A 299 -8.56 1.17 11.98
N ILE A 300 -8.02 1.97 12.90
CA ILE A 300 -8.83 2.77 13.83
C ILE A 300 -9.73 3.74 13.06
N ILE A 301 -9.20 4.45 12.06
CA ILE A 301 -9.98 5.46 11.31
C ILE A 301 -10.99 4.81 10.37
N ASN A 302 -10.63 3.75 9.66
CA ASN A 302 -11.51 3.13 8.68
C ASN A 302 -12.64 2.32 9.32
N GLU A 303 -12.43 1.84 10.55
CA GLU A 303 -13.40 1.02 11.27
C GLU A 303 -14.13 1.81 12.38
N ALA A 304 -13.86 3.11 12.54
CA ALA A 304 -14.38 3.94 13.63
C ALA A 304 -15.92 3.88 13.75
N ASP A 305 -16.63 3.77 12.64
CA ASP A 305 -18.09 3.67 12.60
C ASP A 305 -18.61 2.24 12.83
N GLN A 306 -17.73 1.23 12.79
CA GLN A 306 -18.08 -0.19 12.87
C GLN A 306 -17.77 -0.80 14.25
N TRP A 307 -17.02 -0.11 15.07
CA TRP A 307 -16.60 -0.57 16.41
C TRP A 307 -17.69 -0.38 17.49
N GLN A 308 -18.94 -0.33 17.10
CA GLN A 308 -20.03 -0.46 18.04
C GLN A 308 -20.15 -1.93 18.43
N LEU A 309 -19.60 -2.30 19.58
CA LEU A 309 -19.91 -3.58 20.19
C LEU A 309 -21.43 -3.65 20.39
N PRO A 310 -22.10 -4.72 19.94
CA PRO A 310 -23.50 -4.89 20.27
C PRO A 310 -23.61 -4.95 21.79
N VAL A 311 -24.40 -4.05 22.37
CA VAL A 311 -24.74 -3.99 23.79
C VAL A 311 -25.63 -5.17 24.12
#